data_2ce3c2dc6682d01550a1a5ced840c12e
#
_entry.id   2ce3c2dc6682d01550a1a5ced840c12e
#
_cell.length_a   1.000
_cell.length_b   1.000
_cell.length_c   1.000
_cell.angle_alpha   90.00
_cell.angle_beta   90.00
_cell.angle_gamma   90.00
#
_symmetry.space_group_name_H-M   'P 1'
#
loop_
_entity.id
_entity.type
_entity.pdbx_description
1 polymer ?
#
loop_
_entity_poly.entity_id
_entity_poly.type
_entity_poly.pdbx_seq_one_letter_code
_entity_poly.pdbx_strand_id
1 'polypeptide(L)'
;MKTKPFLSFWQIWNLTFGFLGIQFGFALQNANSSRILQTYGADVEQLSLFWLAAPLTGMIIQPIIGHYSDQTWCRLGRRRPFFLVGAIFTTIALILMPNAGLFLSPGTETAILSPVLIGAGMLMIMDASINVTMEPFRALVGDMLPDEQHTTGFSIQTFLIGIGAVVGSLLPSIMNKVFGLSNTAVAGEVADNVKFAFYAGAAILLASVLWTIFKTKEYSPEEMAEFRLSGGEVIEKRRDSNGFMEIIHDLSLIHI
;
A
#
# COMPACT_ATOMS: atom_id res chain seq x y z
N MET A 1 -25.94 3.71 -26.67
CA MET A 1 -25.44 4.08 -25.34
C MET A 1 -24.58 2.94 -24.85
N LYS A 2 -23.30 3.20 -24.54
CA LYS A 2 -22.40 2.16 -24.02
C LYS A 2 -22.41 2.20 -22.50
N THR A 3 -22.83 1.11 -21.85
CA THR A 3 -22.74 0.92 -20.40
C THR A 3 -21.47 0.15 -20.08
N LYS A 4 -20.95 0.27 -18.84
CA LYS A 4 -19.83 -0.55 -18.39
C LYS A 4 -20.20 -2.03 -18.52
N PRO A 5 -19.34 -2.88 -19.12
CA PRO A 5 -19.62 -4.30 -19.25
C PRO A 5 -19.57 -5.01 -17.90
N PHE A 6 -20.43 -6.01 -17.73
CA PHE A 6 -20.38 -6.90 -16.57
C PHE A 6 -19.09 -7.74 -16.62
N LEU A 7 -18.34 -7.71 -15.52
CA LEU A 7 -17.15 -8.53 -15.37
C LEU A 7 -17.50 -9.91 -14.78
N SER A 8 -16.83 -10.95 -15.27
CA SER A 8 -16.92 -12.27 -14.68
C SER A 8 -16.27 -12.31 -13.29
N PHE A 9 -16.62 -13.33 -12.47
CA PHE A 9 -16.01 -13.55 -11.16
C PHE A 9 -14.47 -13.53 -11.23
N TRP A 10 -13.88 -14.23 -12.20
CA TRP A 10 -12.42 -14.29 -12.35
C TRP A 10 -11.78 -12.96 -12.77
N GLN A 11 -12.51 -12.12 -13.51
CA GLN A 11 -12.05 -10.77 -13.84
C GLN A 11 -12.04 -9.89 -12.61
N ILE A 12 -13.10 -9.95 -11.78
CA ILE A 12 -13.18 -9.21 -10.51
C ILE A 12 -12.10 -9.72 -9.54
N TRP A 13 -11.91 -11.05 -9.45
CA TRP A 13 -10.83 -11.65 -8.66
C TRP A 13 -9.45 -11.12 -9.06
N ASN A 14 -9.13 -11.15 -10.35
CA ASN A 14 -7.86 -10.63 -10.86
C ASN A 14 -7.69 -9.13 -10.62
N LEU A 15 -8.78 -8.35 -10.76
CA LEU A 15 -8.81 -6.92 -10.50
C LEU A 15 -8.47 -6.60 -9.03
N THR A 16 -8.96 -7.40 -8.09
CA THR A 16 -8.83 -7.14 -6.65
C THR A 16 -7.66 -7.90 -6.00
N PHE A 17 -7.01 -8.83 -6.72
CA PHE A 17 -6.01 -9.75 -6.16
C PHE A 17 -4.80 -9.04 -5.52
N GLY A 18 -4.39 -7.90 -6.04
CA GLY A 18 -3.28 -7.13 -5.47
C GLY A 18 -3.51 -6.66 -4.03
N PHE A 19 -4.78 -6.53 -3.60
CA PHE A 19 -5.09 -6.19 -2.22
C PHE A 19 -4.62 -7.24 -1.21
N LEU A 20 -4.60 -8.52 -1.61
CA LEU A 20 -4.04 -9.58 -0.78
C LEU A 20 -2.59 -9.27 -0.40
N GLY A 21 -1.76 -8.92 -1.37
CA GLY A 21 -0.34 -8.64 -1.10
C GLY A 21 -0.12 -7.32 -0.37
N ILE A 22 -0.88 -6.27 -0.70
CA ILE A 22 -0.80 -4.99 0.01
C ILE A 22 -1.13 -5.20 1.49
N GLN A 23 -2.22 -5.90 1.77
CA GLN A 23 -2.65 -6.18 3.14
C GLN A 23 -1.70 -7.13 3.87
N PHE A 24 -1.07 -8.03 3.13
CA PHE A 24 -0.03 -8.91 3.66
C PHE A 24 1.18 -8.12 4.17
N GLY A 25 1.68 -7.18 3.36
CA GLY A 25 2.77 -6.28 3.75
C GLY A 25 2.39 -5.38 4.93
N PHE A 26 1.18 -4.81 4.91
CA PHE A 26 0.65 -3.99 5.98
C PHE A 26 0.51 -4.75 7.31
N ALA A 27 0.02 -5.99 7.27
CA ALA A 27 -0.11 -6.84 8.46
C ALA A 27 1.26 -7.23 9.04
N LEU A 28 2.25 -7.55 8.19
CA LEU A 28 3.62 -7.80 8.63
C LEU A 28 4.22 -6.59 9.33
N GLN A 29 4.07 -5.41 8.73
CA GLN A 29 4.52 -4.15 9.29
C GLN A 29 3.90 -3.94 10.68
N ASN A 30 2.58 -3.95 10.79
CA ASN A 30 1.87 -3.68 12.04
C ASN A 30 2.22 -4.68 13.15
N ALA A 31 2.39 -5.94 12.81
CA ALA A 31 2.68 -6.98 13.80
C ALA A 31 4.14 -6.98 14.29
N ASN A 32 5.09 -6.47 13.50
CA ASN A 32 6.51 -6.69 13.77
C ASN A 32 7.37 -5.44 13.86
N SER A 33 6.92 -4.26 13.37
CA SER A 33 7.75 -3.05 13.31
C SER A 33 8.21 -2.60 14.70
N SER A 34 7.34 -2.62 15.70
CA SER A 34 7.73 -2.28 17.08
C SER A 34 8.82 -3.21 17.61
N ARG A 35 8.71 -4.52 17.36
CA ARG A 35 9.71 -5.51 17.75
C ARG A 35 11.04 -5.26 17.06
N ILE A 36 11.03 -4.95 15.76
CA ILE A 36 12.24 -4.63 14.98
C ILE A 36 12.92 -3.38 15.54
N LEU A 37 12.15 -2.30 15.76
CA LEU A 37 12.69 -1.04 16.27
C LEU A 37 13.24 -1.19 17.70
N GLN A 38 12.57 -1.96 18.56
CA GLN A 38 13.09 -2.28 19.90
C GLN A 38 14.39 -3.10 19.84
N THR A 39 14.51 -4.02 18.90
CA THR A 39 15.76 -4.76 18.66
C THR A 39 16.92 -3.81 18.31
N TYR A 40 16.63 -2.71 17.64
CA TYR A 40 17.62 -1.66 17.34
C TYR A 40 17.85 -0.67 18.49
N GLY A 41 17.13 -0.82 19.62
CA GLY A 41 17.28 0.01 20.81
C GLY A 41 16.28 1.16 20.93
N ALA A 42 15.14 1.11 20.21
CA ALA A 42 14.08 2.11 20.38
C ALA A 42 13.37 1.94 21.74
N ASP A 43 13.20 3.05 22.45
CA ASP A 43 12.40 3.13 23.66
C ASP A 43 10.89 3.15 23.35
N VAL A 44 10.06 2.74 24.32
CA VAL A 44 8.59 2.69 24.19
C VAL A 44 8.00 4.06 23.83
N GLU A 45 8.56 5.15 24.35
CA GLU A 45 8.12 6.52 24.05
C GLU A 45 8.38 6.88 22.58
N GLN A 46 9.55 6.50 22.04
CA GLN A 46 9.89 6.70 20.64
C GLN A 46 8.97 5.91 19.69
N LEU A 47 8.60 4.68 20.08
CA LEU A 47 7.66 3.87 19.30
C LEU A 47 6.31 4.57 19.12
N SER A 48 5.80 5.22 20.15
CA SER A 48 4.55 5.97 20.09
C SER A 48 4.59 7.11 19.07
N LEU A 49 5.73 7.81 18.97
CA LEU A 49 5.95 8.84 17.95
C LEU A 49 6.03 8.27 16.54
N PHE A 50 6.71 7.14 16.36
CA PHE A 50 6.83 6.50 15.04
C PHE A 50 5.47 6.02 14.52
N TRP A 51 4.61 5.48 15.40
CA TRP A 51 3.26 5.07 15.03
C TRP A 51 2.32 6.24 14.73
N LEU A 52 2.58 7.44 15.28
CA LEU A 52 1.82 8.64 14.93
C LEU A 52 2.06 9.08 13.47
N ALA A 53 3.21 8.72 12.89
CA ALA A 53 3.53 9.05 11.50
C ALA A 53 2.57 8.38 10.50
N ALA A 54 2.07 7.16 10.78
CA ALA A 54 1.19 6.42 9.88
C ALA A 54 -0.13 7.17 9.56
N PRO A 55 -0.95 7.61 10.55
CA PRO A 55 -2.15 8.39 10.25
C PRO A 55 -1.83 9.76 9.64
N LEU A 56 -0.73 10.41 10.01
CA LEU A 56 -0.32 11.68 9.42
C LEU A 56 0.05 11.54 7.94
N THR A 57 0.82 10.52 7.58
CA THR A 57 1.15 10.23 6.17
C THR A 57 -0.10 9.89 5.37
N GLY A 58 -1.02 9.11 5.93
CA GLY A 58 -2.30 8.78 5.29
C GLY A 58 -3.13 10.03 5.01
N MET A 59 -3.29 10.89 5.99
CA MET A 59 -4.07 12.13 5.88
C MET A 59 -3.53 13.08 4.80
N ILE A 60 -2.21 13.13 4.61
CA ILE A 60 -1.57 14.03 3.63
C ILE A 60 -1.48 13.35 2.26
N ILE A 61 -1.02 12.10 2.21
CA ILE A 61 -0.67 11.42 0.94
C ILE A 61 -1.91 10.98 0.18
N GLN A 62 -2.96 10.48 0.86
CA GLN A 62 -4.14 9.96 0.18
C GLN A 62 -4.85 11.01 -0.71
N PRO A 63 -5.15 12.24 -0.24
CA PRO A 63 -5.77 13.26 -1.09
C PRO A 63 -4.87 13.67 -2.27
N ILE A 64 -3.57 13.81 -2.02
CA ILE A 64 -2.60 14.18 -3.05
C ILE A 64 -2.56 13.12 -4.15
N ILE A 65 -2.38 11.87 -3.78
CA ILE A 65 -2.29 10.75 -4.74
C ILE A 65 -3.64 10.51 -5.41
N GLY A 66 -4.76 10.62 -4.70
CA GLY A 66 -6.10 10.57 -5.29
C GLY A 66 -6.23 11.58 -6.43
N HIS A 67 -5.95 12.86 -6.15
CA HIS A 67 -6.00 13.93 -7.12
C HIS A 67 -5.11 13.68 -8.34
N TYR A 68 -3.82 13.39 -8.13
CA TYR A 68 -2.89 13.16 -9.24
C TYR A 68 -3.23 11.89 -10.03
N SER A 69 -3.67 10.82 -9.38
CA SER A 69 -4.05 9.59 -10.07
C SER A 69 -5.29 9.77 -10.94
N ASP A 70 -6.18 10.71 -10.60
CA ASP A 70 -7.36 11.04 -11.41
C ASP A 70 -7.03 11.81 -12.68
N GLN A 71 -5.93 12.55 -12.67
CA GLN A 71 -5.53 13.42 -13.78
C GLN A 71 -4.51 12.77 -14.73
N THR A 72 -3.80 11.76 -14.26
CA THR A 72 -2.74 11.11 -15.03
C THR A 72 -3.32 10.08 -15.98
N TRP A 73 -2.76 10.02 -17.20
CA TRP A 73 -2.99 8.95 -18.15
C TRP A 73 -1.68 8.58 -18.85
N CYS A 74 -1.30 7.32 -18.80
CA CYS A 74 -0.11 6.82 -19.47
C CYS A 74 -0.36 5.44 -20.10
N ARG A 75 0.69 4.82 -20.68
CA ARG A 75 0.59 3.49 -21.31
C ARG A 75 0.10 2.39 -20.37
N LEU A 76 0.32 2.53 -19.06
CA LEU A 76 -0.16 1.58 -18.05
C LEU A 76 -1.61 1.84 -17.63
N GLY A 77 -2.19 2.99 -17.99
CA GLY A 77 -3.49 3.44 -17.55
C GLY A 77 -3.40 4.68 -16.66
N ARG A 78 -4.46 4.94 -15.90
CA ARG A 78 -4.59 6.09 -15.03
C ARG A 78 -4.07 5.79 -13.61
N ARG A 79 -4.53 4.71 -13.01
CA ARG A 79 -4.29 4.37 -11.61
C ARG A 79 -3.16 3.37 -11.41
N ARG A 80 -2.96 2.43 -12.35
CA ARG A 80 -1.94 1.37 -12.24
C ARG A 80 -0.50 1.86 -12.02
N PRO A 81 -0.03 2.97 -12.62
CA PRO A 81 1.32 3.46 -12.35
C PRO A 81 1.55 3.83 -10.88
N PHE A 82 0.56 4.45 -10.24
CA PHE A 82 0.69 4.87 -8.85
C PHE A 82 0.81 3.69 -7.88
N PHE A 83 -0.08 2.70 -8.00
CA PHE A 83 0.03 1.56 -7.10
C PHE A 83 1.21 0.64 -7.44
N LEU A 84 1.72 0.67 -8.69
CA LEU A 84 2.99 0.01 -9.01
C LEU A 84 4.17 0.68 -8.29
N VAL A 85 4.26 2.01 -8.38
CA VAL A 85 5.33 2.78 -7.73
C VAL A 85 5.26 2.59 -6.21
N GLY A 86 4.08 2.72 -5.61
CA GLY A 86 3.89 2.48 -4.18
C GLY A 86 4.28 1.04 -3.78
N ALA A 87 3.88 0.02 -4.55
CA ALA A 87 4.25 -1.36 -4.29
C ALA A 87 5.76 -1.61 -4.36
N ILE A 88 6.47 -0.97 -5.30
CA ILE A 88 7.93 -1.06 -5.41
C ILE A 88 8.58 -0.46 -4.16
N PHE A 89 8.20 0.76 -3.76
CA PHE A 89 8.75 1.40 -2.56
C PHE A 89 8.43 0.62 -1.29
N THR A 90 7.21 0.11 -1.15
CA THR A 90 6.83 -0.76 -0.02
C THR A 90 7.67 -2.03 0.01
N THR A 91 7.89 -2.66 -1.15
CA THR A 91 8.74 -3.86 -1.28
C THR A 91 10.16 -3.59 -0.83
N ILE A 92 10.75 -2.47 -1.28
CA ILE A 92 12.10 -2.05 -0.89
C ILE A 92 12.14 -1.80 0.63
N ALA A 93 11.19 -1.07 1.18
CA ALA A 93 11.14 -0.76 2.60
C ALA A 93 10.97 -2.02 3.47
N LEU A 94 10.14 -3.00 3.04
CA LEU A 94 10.00 -4.31 3.70
C LEU A 94 11.32 -5.08 3.74
N ILE A 95 12.13 -5.01 2.68
CA ILE A 95 13.44 -5.68 2.64
C ILE A 95 14.46 -4.95 3.50
N LEU A 96 14.48 -3.63 3.46
CA LEU A 96 15.50 -2.82 4.13
C LEU A 96 15.27 -2.67 5.63
N MET A 97 14.02 -2.59 6.08
CA MET A 97 13.70 -2.37 7.50
C MET A 97 14.31 -3.41 8.45
N PRO A 98 14.17 -4.73 8.24
CA PRO A 98 14.81 -5.72 9.13
C PRO A 98 16.33 -5.80 8.96
N ASN A 99 16.90 -5.10 8.00
CA ASN A 99 18.35 -5.02 7.73
C ASN A 99 18.95 -3.65 8.08
N ALA A 100 18.20 -2.77 8.75
CA ALA A 100 18.66 -1.40 9.04
C ALA A 100 20.00 -1.37 9.80
N GLY A 101 20.27 -2.34 10.67
CA GLY A 101 21.53 -2.48 11.37
C GLY A 101 22.74 -2.75 10.46
N LEU A 102 22.55 -3.30 9.25
CA LEU A 102 23.65 -3.59 8.32
C LEU A 102 24.16 -2.34 7.58
N PHE A 103 23.42 -1.24 7.61
CA PHE A 103 23.82 0.01 6.93
C PHE A 103 24.84 0.83 7.73
N LEU A 104 25.12 0.43 8.97
CA LEU A 104 26.07 1.11 9.84
C LEU A 104 27.22 0.19 10.20
N SER A 105 28.44 0.65 9.93
CA SER A 105 29.65 -0.01 10.43
C SER A 105 29.79 0.24 11.94
N PRO A 106 30.27 -0.72 12.73
CA PRO A 106 30.54 -0.52 14.14
C PRO A 106 31.43 0.72 14.36
N GLY A 107 30.96 1.65 15.19
CA GLY A 107 31.69 2.90 15.50
C GLY A 107 31.39 4.10 14.60
N THR A 108 30.52 3.97 13.59
CA THR A 108 30.04 5.10 12.78
C THR A 108 28.68 5.63 13.21
N GLU A 109 28.16 5.12 14.32
CA GLU A 109 26.88 5.55 14.88
C GLU A 109 26.97 7.00 15.34
N THR A 110 26.10 7.83 14.78
CA THR A 110 25.89 9.22 15.20
C THR A 110 24.46 9.37 15.69
N ALA A 111 24.16 10.49 16.39
CA ALA A 111 22.80 10.77 16.82
C ALA A 111 21.77 10.81 15.66
N ILE A 112 22.24 11.06 14.43
CA ILE A 112 21.39 11.14 13.23
C ILE A 112 21.42 9.83 12.43
N LEU A 113 22.46 9.03 12.53
CA LEU A 113 22.67 7.74 11.84
C LEU A 113 22.70 6.62 12.88
N SER A 114 21.51 6.23 13.36
CA SER A 114 21.32 5.07 14.23
C SER A 114 20.44 4.03 13.54
N PRO A 115 20.58 2.72 13.85
CA PRO A 115 19.72 1.68 13.29
C PRO A 115 18.23 1.95 13.57
N VAL A 116 17.91 2.57 14.71
CA VAL A 116 16.55 2.99 15.09
C VAL A 116 15.99 3.99 14.10
N LEU A 117 16.74 5.05 13.79
CA LEU A 117 16.26 6.10 12.89
C LEU A 117 16.17 5.64 11.45
N ILE A 118 17.09 4.77 10.99
CA ILE A 118 16.99 4.13 9.68
C ILE A 118 15.76 3.24 9.62
N GLY A 119 15.53 2.40 10.64
CA GLY A 119 14.35 1.55 10.73
C GLY A 119 13.04 2.35 10.79
N ALA A 120 13.01 3.43 11.56
CA ALA A 120 11.85 4.34 11.63
C ALA A 120 11.61 5.05 10.29
N GLY A 121 12.69 5.49 9.61
CA GLY A 121 12.58 6.05 8.25
C GLY A 121 12.01 5.05 7.25
N MET A 122 12.43 3.79 7.31
CA MET A 122 11.84 2.72 6.48
C MET A 122 10.38 2.46 6.82
N LEU A 123 9.99 2.52 8.10
CA LEU A 123 8.59 2.44 8.53
C LEU A 123 7.76 3.57 7.92
N MET A 124 8.23 4.81 7.97
CA MET A 124 7.54 5.96 7.38
C MET A 124 7.42 5.85 5.85
N ILE A 125 8.48 5.39 5.17
CA ILE A 125 8.44 5.15 3.72
C ILE A 125 7.41 4.06 3.40
N MET A 126 7.35 3.01 4.21
CA MET A 126 6.41 1.91 4.05
C MET A 126 4.97 2.38 4.20
N ASP A 127 4.65 3.15 5.27
CA ASP A 127 3.32 3.74 5.50
C ASP A 127 2.91 4.66 4.35
N ALA A 128 3.81 5.56 3.94
CA ALA A 128 3.58 6.46 2.82
C ALA A 128 3.30 5.68 1.51
N SER A 129 4.13 4.69 1.21
CA SER A 129 4.05 3.90 -0.02
C SER A 129 2.82 3.00 -0.07
N ILE A 130 2.39 2.46 1.07
CA ILE A 130 1.13 1.70 1.18
C ILE A 130 -0.05 2.62 0.88
N ASN A 131 -0.08 3.85 1.41
CA ASN A 131 -1.13 4.81 1.11
C ASN A 131 -1.14 5.22 -0.38
N VAL A 132 0.05 5.42 -0.99
CA VAL A 132 0.20 5.66 -2.44
C VAL A 132 -0.38 4.50 -3.26
N THR A 133 -0.29 3.26 -2.76
CA THR A 133 -0.79 2.07 -3.44
C THR A 133 -2.29 1.89 -3.24
N MET A 134 -2.78 2.04 -2.01
CA MET A 134 -4.15 1.66 -1.63
C MET A 134 -5.20 2.56 -2.26
N GLU A 135 -4.99 3.87 -2.28
CA GLU A 135 -6.01 4.83 -2.72
C GLU A 135 -6.35 4.69 -4.21
N PRO A 136 -5.37 4.77 -5.15
CA PRO A 136 -5.67 4.56 -6.56
C PRO A 136 -6.22 3.15 -6.85
N PHE A 137 -5.84 2.16 -6.05
CA PHE A 137 -6.29 0.80 -6.24
C PHE A 137 -7.77 0.62 -5.84
N ARG A 138 -8.21 1.21 -4.72
CA ARG A 138 -9.64 1.23 -4.35
C ARG A 138 -10.48 1.90 -5.41
N ALA A 139 -10.01 3.06 -5.88
CA ALA A 139 -10.68 3.79 -6.93
C ALA A 139 -10.73 3.00 -8.25
N LEU A 140 -9.69 2.21 -8.59
CA LEU A 140 -9.70 1.34 -9.76
C LEU A 140 -10.86 0.34 -9.72
N VAL A 141 -11.15 -0.27 -8.57
CA VAL A 141 -12.26 -1.21 -8.44
C VAL A 141 -13.60 -0.53 -8.74
N GLY A 142 -13.83 0.68 -8.22
CA GLY A 142 -15.03 1.47 -8.53
C GLY A 142 -15.11 1.91 -10.00
N ASP A 143 -13.97 2.30 -10.59
CA ASP A 143 -13.92 2.73 -11.99
C ASP A 143 -14.22 1.59 -12.97
N MET A 144 -13.78 0.37 -12.67
CA MET A 144 -13.89 -0.79 -13.56
C MET A 144 -15.24 -1.49 -13.53
N LEU A 145 -15.93 -1.44 -12.40
CA LEU A 145 -17.18 -2.17 -12.21
C LEU A 145 -18.41 -1.29 -12.53
N PRO A 146 -19.47 -1.88 -13.10
CA PRO A 146 -20.79 -1.25 -13.11
C PRO A 146 -21.37 -1.24 -11.68
N ASP A 147 -22.32 -0.34 -11.41
CA ASP A 147 -22.87 -0.09 -10.06
C ASP A 147 -23.46 -1.37 -9.43
N GLU A 148 -24.08 -2.22 -10.24
CA GLU A 148 -24.67 -3.49 -9.81
C GLU A 148 -23.63 -4.50 -9.30
N GLN A 149 -22.36 -4.35 -9.72
CA GLN A 149 -21.26 -5.23 -9.31
C GLN A 149 -20.37 -4.64 -8.22
N HIS A 150 -20.56 -3.39 -7.80
CA HIS A 150 -19.74 -2.75 -6.78
C HIS A 150 -19.71 -3.57 -5.48
N THR A 151 -20.88 -4.00 -4.99
CA THR A 151 -20.98 -4.81 -3.77
C THR A 151 -20.16 -6.10 -3.89
N THR A 152 -20.23 -6.79 -5.03
CA THR A 152 -19.47 -8.01 -5.27
C THR A 152 -17.96 -7.73 -5.32
N GLY A 153 -17.57 -6.67 -6.03
CA GLY A 153 -16.17 -6.27 -6.15
C GLY A 153 -15.53 -5.94 -4.80
N PHE A 154 -16.19 -5.09 -4.01
CA PHE A 154 -15.69 -4.72 -2.68
C PHE A 154 -15.77 -5.88 -1.68
N SER A 155 -16.72 -6.82 -1.82
CA SER A 155 -16.76 -8.03 -0.98
C SER A 155 -15.58 -8.94 -1.25
N ILE A 156 -15.24 -9.19 -2.53
CA ILE A 156 -14.06 -10.00 -2.90
C ILE A 156 -12.78 -9.29 -2.44
N GLN A 157 -12.69 -7.96 -2.62
CA GLN A 157 -11.59 -7.17 -2.11
C GLN A 157 -11.41 -7.34 -0.59
N THR A 158 -12.49 -7.20 0.18
CA THR A 158 -12.47 -7.32 1.65
C THR A 158 -12.07 -8.73 2.08
N PHE A 159 -12.53 -9.75 1.36
CA PHE A 159 -12.13 -11.15 1.60
C PHE A 159 -10.62 -11.35 1.40
N LEU A 160 -10.06 -10.82 0.32
CA LEU A 160 -8.61 -10.89 0.02
C LEU A 160 -7.78 -10.09 1.06
N ILE A 161 -8.28 -8.93 1.49
CA ILE A 161 -7.72 -8.15 2.59
C ILE A 161 -7.66 -8.99 3.87
N GLY A 162 -8.76 -9.68 4.23
CA GLY A 162 -8.83 -10.54 5.40
C GLY A 162 -7.82 -11.69 5.37
N ILE A 163 -7.71 -12.38 4.23
CA ILE A 163 -6.69 -13.44 4.05
C ILE A 163 -5.29 -12.86 4.20
N GLY A 164 -5.00 -11.75 3.52
CA GLY A 164 -3.69 -11.09 3.57
C GLY A 164 -3.31 -10.69 5.00
N ALA A 165 -4.27 -10.14 5.76
CA ALA A 165 -4.06 -9.74 7.14
C ALA A 165 -3.72 -10.94 8.06
N VAL A 166 -4.50 -12.00 7.98
CA VAL A 166 -4.30 -13.20 8.82
C VAL A 166 -2.99 -13.89 8.49
N VAL A 167 -2.75 -14.19 7.22
CA VAL A 167 -1.54 -14.91 6.80
C VAL A 167 -0.29 -14.06 7.02
N GLY A 168 -0.36 -12.75 6.70
CA GLY A 168 0.74 -11.82 6.93
C GLY A 168 1.14 -11.73 8.40
N SER A 169 0.18 -11.58 9.31
CA SER A 169 0.44 -11.52 10.76
C SER A 169 1.06 -12.81 11.31
N LEU A 170 0.66 -13.96 10.76
CA LEU A 170 1.14 -15.27 11.20
C LEU A 170 2.47 -15.67 10.56
N LEU A 171 2.92 -14.97 9.52
CA LEU A 171 4.06 -15.40 8.72
C LEU A 171 5.36 -15.62 9.51
N PRO A 172 5.77 -14.75 10.46
CA PRO A 172 6.96 -15.02 11.28
C PRO A 172 6.83 -16.30 12.10
N SER A 173 5.62 -16.63 12.59
CA SER A 173 5.35 -17.87 13.30
C SER A 173 5.42 -19.09 12.37
N ILE A 174 4.94 -18.96 11.15
CA ILE A 174 5.04 -20.00 10.11
C ILE A 174 6.52 -20.22 9.76
N MET A 175 7.31 -19.16 9.56
CA MET A 175 8.74 -19.25 9.30
C MET A 175 9.48 -19.98 10.42
N ASN A 176 9.13 -19.75 11.66
CA ASN A 176 9.72 -20.45 12.80
C ASN A 176 9.25 -21.91 12.87
N LYS A 177 7.93 -22.18 12.88
CA LYS A 177 7.38 -23.51 13.18
C LYS A 177 7.49 -24.49 12.01
N VAL A 178 7.34 -24.00 10.76
CA VAL A 178 7.36 -24.86 9.56
C VAL A 178 8.74 -24.95 8.94
N PHE A 179 9.44 -23.81 8.86
CA PHE A 179 10.76 -23.75 8.23
C PHE A 179 11.93 -23.83 9.22
N GLY A 180 11.66 -23.89 10.54
CA GLY A 180 12.67 -24.03 11.58
C GLY A 180 13.56 -22.79 11.77
N LEU A 181 13.18 -21.62 11.23
CA LEU A 181 13.98 -20.41 11.34
C LEU A 181 14.00 -19.88 12.77
N SER A 182 15.17 -19.40 13.23
CA SER A 182 15.35 -18.92 14.60
C SER A 182 14.42 -17.75 14.94
N ASN A 183 13.79 -17.81 16.10
CA ASN A 183 13.00 -16.72 16.67
C ASN A 183 13.82 -15.81 17.59
N THR A 184 15.09 -16.15 17.82
CA THR A 184 16.04 -15.40 18.63
C THR A 184 17.23 -14.98 17.77
N ALA A 185 17.82 -13.83 18.08
CA ALA A 185 19.01 -13.32 17.44
C ALA A 185 19.95 -12.69 18.47
N VAL A 186 21.17 -12.36 18.05
CA VAL A 186 22.12 -11.60 18.85
C VAL A 186 21.59 -10.18 19.08
N ALA A 187 22.00 -9.53 20.17
CA ALA A 187 21.59 -8.18 20.48
C ALA A 187 21.91 -7.21 19.30
N GLY A 188 20.92 -6.41 18.90
CA GLY A 188 21.04 -5.51 17.75
C GLY A 188 20.70 -6.13 16.39
N GLU A 189 20.44 -7.44 16.31
CA GLU A 189 20.02 -8.12 15.09
C GLU A 189 18.57 -8.59 15.15
N VAL A 190 17.88 -8.49 14.01
CA VAL A 190 16.52 -9.00 13.86
C VAL A 190 16.56 -10.52 13.65
N ALA A 191 15.65 -11.24 14.33
CA ALA A 191 15.59 -12.71 14.23
C ALA A 191 15.25 -13.17 12.80
N ASP A 192 15.83 -14.31 12.39
CA ASP A 192 15.71 -14.81 11.02
C ASP A 192 14.27 -15.07 10.59
N ASN A 193 13.43 -15.61 11.48
CA ASN A 193 12.01 -15.81 11.17
C ASN A 193 11.28 -14.53 10.78
N VAL A 194 11.68 -13.39 11.35
CA VAL A 194 11.12 -12.07 11.00
C VAL A 194 11.74 -11.55 9.70
N LYS A 195 13.08 -11.64 9.54
CA LYS A 195 13.75 -11.22 8.30
C LYS A 195 13.16 -11.94 7.09
N PHE A 196 13.09 -13.27 7.13
CA PHE A 196 12.56 -14.08 6.03
C PHE A 196 11.05 -13.87 5.82
N ALA A 197 10.28 -13.61 6.88
CA ALA A 197 8.87 -13.23 6.74
C ALA A 197 8.72 -11.92 5.96
N PHE A 198 9.54 -10.92 6.23
CA PHE A 198 9.54 -9.65 5.50
C PHE A 198 9.95 -9.82 4.03
N TYR A 199 10.94 -10.67 3.73
CA TYR A 199 11.33 -10.97 2.34
C TYR A 199 10.24 -11.70 1.58
N ALA A 200 9.61 -12.69 2.20
CA ALA A 200 8.47 -13.39 1.59
C ALA A 200 7.27 -12.46 1.40
N GLY A 201 6.98 -11.61 2.39
CA GLY A 201 5.93 -10.59 2.30
C GLY A 201 6.17 -9.58 1.18
N ALA A 202 7.41 -9.12 1.03
CA ALA A 202 7.81 -8.25 -0.07
C ALA A 202 7.60 -8.90 -1.45
N ALA A 203 7.97 -10.18 -1.59
CA ALA A 203 7.78 -10.95 -2.82
C ALA A 203 6.28 -11.16 -3.13
N ILE A 204 5.48 -11.54 -2.13
CA ILE A 204 4.03 -11.74 -2.27
C ILE A 204 3.33 -10.44 -2.65
N LEU A 205 3.67 -9.32 -1.99
CA LEU A 205 3.12 -8.00 -2.29
C LEU A 205 3.40 -7.62 -3.75
N LEU A 206 4.66 -7.66 -4.16
CA LEU A 206 5.02 -7.27 -5.50
C LEU A 206 4.39 -8.20 -6.56
N ALA A 207 4.42 -9.51 -6.33
CA ALA A 207 3.85 -10.49 -7.26
C ALA A 207 2.34 -10.32 -7.42
N SER A 208 1.59 -10.08 -6.34
CA SER A 208 0.13 -9.89 -6.38
C SER A 208 -0.27 -8.58 -7.06
N VAL A 209 0.47 -7.49 -6.81
CA VAL A 209 0.24 -6.21 -7.49
C VAL A 209 0.56 -6.31 -8.98
N LEU A 210 1.69 -6.92 -9.34
CA LEU A 210 2.04 -7.17 -10.74
C LEU A 210 1.00 -8.05 -11.44
N TRP A 211 0.49 -9.09 -10.77
CA TRP A 211 -0.59 -9.93 -11.29
C TRP A 211 -1.81 -9.08 -11.68
N THR A 212 -2.29 -8.22 -10.79
CA THR A 212 -3.40 -7.33 -11.10
C THR A 212 -3.08 -6.40 -12.27
N ILE A 213 -1.87 -5.80 -12.30
CA ILE A 213 -1.46 -4.91 -13.39
C ILE A 213 -1.50 -5.60 -14.75
N PHE A 214 -0.98 -6.84 -14.84
CA PHE A 214 -0.94 -7.58 -16.10
C PHE A 214 -2.30 -8.17 -16.52
N LYS A 215 -3.17 -8.49 -15.55
CA LYS A 215 -4.47 -9.11 -15.83
C LYS A 215 -5.62 -8.12 -15.98
N THR A 216 -5.41 -6.84 -15.63
CA THR A 216 -6.43 -5.80 -15.69
C THR A 216 -6.03 -4.73 -16.71
N LYS A 217 -6.97 -4.33 -17.54
CA LYS A 217 -6.79 -3.19 -18.46
C LYS A 217 -7.82 -2.12 -18.12
N GLU A 218 -7.35 -0.91 -17.81
CA GLU A 218 -8.22 0.23 -17.52
C GLU A 218 -8.94 0.72 -18.78
N TYR A 219 -10.15 1.26 -18.59
CA TYR A 219 -10.88 1.95 -19.65
C TYR A 219 -10.18 3.26 -20.00
N SER A 220 -10.16 3.59 -21.29
CA SER A 220 -9.60 4.87 -21.75
C SER A 220 -10.43 6.05 -21.23
N PRO A 221 -9.86 7.27 -21.16
CA PRO A 221 -10.62 8.46 -20.78
C PRO A 221 -11.86 8.69 -21.64
N GLU A 222 -11.77 8.32 -22.94
CA GLU A 222 -12.86 8.43 -23.90
C GLU A 222 -13.98 7.42 -23.57
N GLU A 223 -13.63 6.15 -23.30
CA GLU A 223 -14.58 5.12 -22.88
C GLU A 223 -15.28 5.51 -21.57
N MET A 224 -14.51 6.04 -20.61
CA MET A 224 -15.06 6.50 -19.32
C MET A 224 -16.02 7.68 -19.49
N ALA A 225 -15.71 8.61 -20.41
CA ALA A 225 -16.62 9.72 -20.74
C ALA A 225 -17.91 9.22 -21.39
N GLU A 226 -17.82 8.24 -22.30
CA GLU A 226 -19.00 7.60 -22.91
C GLU A 226 -19.91 6.93 -21.88
N PHE A 227 -19.33 6.24 -20.89
CA PHE A 227 -20.09 5.57 -19.81
C PHE A 227 -20.81 6.59 -18.92
N ARG A 228 -20.16 7.70 -18.55
CA ARG A 228 -20.79 8.78 -17.75
C ARG A 228 -21.94 9.44 -18.47
N LEU A 229 -21.78 9.76 -19.75
CA LEU A 229 -22.87 10.30 -20.58
C LEU A 229 -24.06 9.35 -20.68
N SER A 230 -23.80 8.05 -20.75
CA SER A 230 -24.86 7.03 -20.81
C SER A 230 -25.58 6.84 -19.48
N GLY A 231 -24.91 7.09 -18.34
CA GLY A 231 -25.48 7.06 -16.99
C GLY A 231 -26.29 8.32 -16.61
N GLY A 232 -26.37 9.32 -17.49
CA GLY A 232 -27.11 10.56 -17.23
C GLY A 232 -26.34 11.57 -16.36
N GLU A 233 -25.06 11.36 -16.10
CA GLU A 233 -24.22 12.36 -15.45
C GLU A 233 -23.96 13.53 -16.41
N VAL A 234 -24.31 14.73 -15.99
CA VAL A 234 -23.93 15.95 -16.69
C VAL A 234 -22.42 16.12 -16.55
N ILE A 235 -21.70 16.10 -17.67
CA ILE A 235 -20.26 16.40 -17.64
C ILE A 235 -20.12 17.87 -17.29
N GLU A 236 -19.95 18.20 -16.02
CA GLU A 236 -19.40 19.50 -15.67
C GLU A 236 -18.02 19.64 -16.30
N LYS A 237 -17.89 20.69 -17.12
CA LYS A 237 -16.62 21.01 -17.77
C LYS A 237 -15.56 21.17 -16.68
N ARG A 238 -14.63 20.24 -16.61
CA ARG A 238 -13.55 20.23 -15.62
C ARG A 238 -12.93 21.62 -15.57
N ARG A 239 -13.10 22.33 -14.48
CA ARG A 239 -12.37 23.57 -14.23
C ARG A 239 -10.90 23.21 -14.19
N ASP A 240 -10.06 23.88 -14.97
CA ASP A 240 -8.61 23.85 -14.78
C ASP A 240 -8.32 24.43 -13.41
N SER A 241 -8.19 23.53 -12.42
CA SER A 241 -8.00 23.93 -11.02
C SER A 241 -6.49 24.10 -10.76
N ASN A 242 -6.16 25.14 -10.00
CA ASN A 242 -4.83 25.33 -9.44
C ASN A 242 -4.62 24.28 -8.32
N GLY A 243 -4.30 23.03 -8.72
CA GLY A 243 -4.39 21.76 -8.00
C GLY A 243 -4.08 21.77 -6.50
N PHE A 244 -3.03 22.46 -6.06
CA PHE A 244 -2.61 22.41 -4.65
C PHE A 244 -3.49 23.26 -3.72
N MET A 245 -3.96 24.43 -4.18
CA MET A 245 -4.84 25.30 -3.38
C MET A 245 -6.25 24.73 -3.23
N GLU A 246 -6.73 23.96 -4.19
CA GLU A 246 -8.04 23.31 -4.14
C GLU A 246 -8.02 22.12 -3.18
N ILE A 247 -6.92 21.35 -3.14
CA ILE A 247 -6.73 20.28 -2.12
C ILE A 247 -6.78 20.87 -0.70
N ILE A 248 -6.14 22.03 -0.46
CA ILE A 248 -6.17 22.70 0.85
C ILE A 248 -7.58 23.21 1.16
N HIS A 249 -8.29 23.73 0.18
CA HIS A 249 -9.66 24.23 0.35
C HIS A 249 -10.62 23.06 0.66
N ASP A 250 -10.52 21.95 -0.05
CA ASP A 250 -11.33 20.75 0.21
C ASP A 250 -11.02 20.11 1.57
N LEU A 251 -9.76 20.09 1.99
CA LEU A 251 -9.38 19.67 3.34
C LEU A 251 -9.96 20.58 4.43
N SER A 252 -10.16 21.87 4.14
CA SER A 252 -10.78 22.81 5.09
C SER A 252 -12.29 22.62 5.24
N LEU A 253 -12.97 22.05 4.24
CA LEU A 253 -14.40 21.76 4.24
C LEU A 253 -14.77 20.45 4.98
N ILE A 254 -13.79 19.58 5.23
CA ILE A 254 -14.01 18.31 5.95
C ILE A 254 -14.13 18.54 7.48
N HIS A 255 -13.88 19.75 7.96
CA HIS A 255 -13.93 20.12 9.38
C HIS A 255 -15.25 20.81 9.84
N ILE A 256 -16.36 20.63 9.10
CA ILE A 256 -17.67 21.09 9.57
C ILE A 256 -18.63 19.93 9.68
#